data_547f94104e7c4887acd07bdf44dff893
#
_entry.id   547f94104e7c4887acd07bdf44dff893
#
_cell.length_a   1.000
_cell.length_b   1.000
_cell.length_c   1.000
_cell.angle_alpha   90.00
_cell.angle_beta   90.00
_cell.angle_gamma   90.00
#
_symmetry.space_group_name_H-M   'P 1'
#
loop_
_entity.id
_entity.type
_entity.pdbx_description
1 polymer ?
#
loop_
_entity_poly.entity_id
_entity_poly.type
_entity_poly.pdbx_seq_one_letter_code
_entity_poly.pdbx_strand_id
1 'polypeptide(L)'
;MPENFRKNNLDRSSSPYLRQHAGNPIWWQEWSMETLTYAAAEKRPLLVSVGYSTCHWCHVMAGEAFSDPETADYINANFVSIKVDREQRPDIDQYMMNFIQARTGSGGWPLNVFLTHDLKPE
;
A
#
# COMPACT_ATOMS: atom_id res chain seq x y z
N MET A 1 8.23 -12.78 -12.92
CA MET A 1 8.13 -11.96 -11.71
C MET A 1 9.09 -12.51 -10.66
N PRO A 2 9.97 -11.67 -10.11
CA PRO A 2 10.83 -12.12 -9.03
C PRO A 2 10.03 -12.65 -7.85
N GLU A 3 10.44 -13.78 -7.29
CA GLU A 3 9.71 -14.43 -6.21
C GLU A 3 9.59 -13.57 -4.96
N ASN A 4 10.58 -12.70 -4.70
CA ASN A 4 10.57 -11.85 -3.52
C ASN A 4 9.42 -10.82 -3.51
N PHE A 5 8.80 -10.53 -4.66
CA PHE A 5 7.62 -9.66 -4.74
C PHE A 5 6.29 -10.42 -4.76
N ARG A 6 6.34 -11.75 -4.78
CA ARG A 6 5.13 -12.61 -4.75
C ARG A 6 4.77 -13.06 -3.34
N LYS A 7 5.04 -12.22 -2.37
CA LYS A 7 4.70 -12.48 -0.97
C LYS A 7 4.61 -11.17 -0.22
N ASN A 8 3.96 -11.22 0.93
CA ASN A 8 3.93 -10.11 1.86
C ASN A 8 5.31 -9.98 2.52
N ASN A 9 5.94 -8.82 2.39
CA ASN A 9 7.30 -8.57 2.87
C ASN A 9 7.33 -7.60 4.06
N LEU A 10 6.29 -7.57 4.88
CA LEU A 10 6.19 -6.64 6.01
C LEU A 10 6.70 -7.20 7.32
N ASP A 11 7.01 -8.48 7.39
CA ASP A 11 7.39 -9.16 8.63
C ASP A 11 8.70 -8.65 9.25
N ARG A 12 9.58 -8.07 8.44
CA ARG A 12 10.86 -7.53 8.88
C ARG A 12 10.90 -6.00 8.91
N SER A 13 9.76 -5.36 8.75
CA SER A 13 9.69 -3.90 8.77
C SER A 13 10.07 -3.35 10.15
N SER A 14 10.72 -2.19 10.18
CA SER A 14 10.98 -1.45 11.42
C SER A 14 9.70 -0.82 11.98
N SER A 15 8.64 -0.73 11.18
CA SER A 15 7.36 -0.15 11.60
C SER A 15 6.49 -1.18 12.29
N PRO A 16 6.07 -0.94 13.55
CA PRO A 16 5.09 -1.82 14.20
C PRO A 16 3.77 -1.90 13.43
N TYR A 17 3.33 -0.80 12.84
CA TYR A 17 2.12 -0.77 12.01
C TYR A 17 2.24 -1.74 10.83
N LEU A 18 3.34 -1.69 10.09
CA LEU A 18 3.52 -2.56 8.94
C LEU A 18 3.60 -4.02 9.37
N ARG A 19 4.29 -4.32 10.47
CA ARG A 19 4.35 -5.71 10.99
C ARG A 19 2.99 -6.25 11.36
N GLN A 20 2.04 -5.40 11.79
CA GLN A 20 0.67 -5.82 12.10
C GLN A 20 -0.05 -6.36 10.87
N HIS A 21 0.39 -6.00 9.67
CA HIS A 21 -0.20 -6.43 8.41
C HIS A 21 0.61 -7.52 7.71
N ALA A 22 1.62 -8.08 8.36
CA ALA A 22 2.49 -9.08 7.75
C ALA A 22 1.76 -10.38 7.41
N GLY A 23 0.66 -10.70 8.09
CA GLY A 23 -0.15 -11.88 7.82
C GLY A 23 -1.26 -11.68 6.79
N ASN A 24 -1.37 -10.51 6.20
CA ASN A 24 -2.43 -10.20 5.23
C ASN A 24 -2.16 -10.92 3.90
N PRO A 25 -3.18 -11.46 3.20
CA PRO A 25 -2.98 -12.18 1.94
C PRO A 25 -2.51 -11.32 0.78
N ILE A 26 -2.62 -10.00 0.87
CA ILE A 26 -2.06 -9.11 -0.15
C ILE A 26 -0.54 -9.12 -0.05
N TRP A 27 0.13 -9.12 -1.20
CA TRP A 27 1.59 -9.12 -1.28
C TRP A 27 2.16 -7.73 -1.01
N TRP A 28 1.94 -7.22 0.18
CA TRP A 28 2.38 -5.90 0.60
C TRP A 28 3.89 -5.76 0.60
N GLN A 29 4.37 -4.66 0.05
CA GLN A 29 5.78 -4.26 0.06
C GLN A 29 5.93 -2.95 0.82
N GLU A 30 7.15 -2.67 1.26
CA GLU A 30 7.47 -1.35 1.79
C GLU A 30 7.77 -0.38 0.65
N TRP A 31 7.62 0.90 0.90
CA TRP A 31 8.04 1.93 -0.05
C TRP A 31 9.57 1.95 -0.12
N SER A 32 10.13 1.55 -1.25
CA SER A 32 11.57 1.47 -1.46
C SER A 32 11.90 1.67 -2.94
N MET A 33 13.13 2.08 -3.22
CA MET A 33 13.59 2.18 -4.62
C MET A 33 13.50 0.84 -5.34
N GLU A 34 13.78 -0.25 -4.65
CA GLU A 34 13.69 -1.59 -5.22
C GLU A 34 12.26 -1.89 -5.69
N THR A 35 11.26 -1.64 -4.84
CA THR A 35 9.86 -1.86 -5.17
C THR A 35 9.40 -0.96 -6.32
N LEU A 36 9.75 0.33 -6.27
CA LEU A 36 9.37 1.28 -7.31
C LEU A 36 10.03 0.95 -8.64
N THR A 37 11.28 0.54 -8.63
CA THR A 37 12.02 0.14 -9.84
C THR A 37 11.38 -1.10 -10.45
N TYR A 38 11.01 -2.08 -9.63
CA TYR A 38 10.32 -3.28 -10.08
C TYR A 38 8.99 -2.93 -10.76
N ALA A 39 8.17 -2.09 -10.13
CA ALA A 39 6.87 -1.69 -10.68
C ALA A 39 7.03 -0.98 -12.02
N ALA A 40 8.02 -0.09 -12.15
CA ALA A 40 8.30 0.63 -13.39
C ALA A 40 8.77 -0.32 -14.50
N ALA A 41 9.67 -1.25 -14.17
CA ALA A 41 10.21 -2.21 -15.13
C ALA A 41 9.11 -3.13 -15.69
N GLU A 42 8.17 -3.55 -14.85
CA GLU A 42 7.05 -4.41 -15.24
C GLU A 42 5.84 -3.62 -15.74
N LYS A 43 5.89 -2.28 -15.70
CA LYS A 43 4.79 -1.38 -16.07
C LYS A 43 3.50 -1.73 -15.34
N ARG A 44 3.61 -2.08 -14.06
CA ARG A 44 2.47 -2.43 -13.21
C ARG A 44 2.00 -1.22 -12.41
N PRO A 45 0.69 -0.96 -12.36
CA PRO A 45 0.18 0.10 -11.49
C PRO A 45 0.38 -0.24 -10.03
N LEU A 46 0.37 0.79 -9.20
CA LEU A 46 0.62 0.68 -7.76
C LEU A 46 -0.67 0.91 -6.98
N LEU A 47 -0.86 0.11 -5.94
CA LEU A 47 -1.82 0.39 -4.88
C LEU A 47 -1.01 0.83 -3.66
N VAL A 48 -1.15 2.09 -3.25
CA VAL A 48 -0.47 2.62 -2.06
C VAL A 48 -1.49 2.81 -0.96
N SER A 49 -1.31 2.13 0.16
CA SER A 49 -2.19 2.20 1.31
C SER A 49 -1.43 2.81 2.48
N VAL A 50 -1.91 3.94 2.98
CA VAL A 50 -1.26 4.70 4.06
C VAL A 50 -2.12 4.67 5.31
N GLY A 51 -1.50 4.40 6.45
CA GLY A 51 -2.20 4.38 7.73
C GLY A 51 -1.23 4.52 8.89
N TYR A 52 -1.69 4.14 10.09
CA TYR A 52 -0.89 4.21 11.32
C TYR A 52 -1.44 3.23 12.36
N SER A 53 -0.64 2.94 13.41
CA SER A 53 -0.93 1.87 14.37
C SER A 53 -2.27 2.02 15.08
N THR A 54 -2.68 3.24 15.42
CA THR A 54 -3.92 3.49 16.16
C THR A 54 -5.10 3.82 15.25
N CYS A 55 -4.95 3.64 13.94
CA CYS A 55 -6.02 3.89 12.97
C CYS A 55 -7.03 2.74 12.99
N HIS A 56 -8.21 3.00 13.59
CA HIS A 56 -9.26 1.98 13.69
C HIS A 56 -9.68 1.44 12.32
N TRP A 57 -9.99 2.35 11.40
CA TRP A 57 -10.50 1.95 10.08
C TRP A 57 -9.44 1.26 9.21
N CYS A 58 -8.15 1.53 9.45
CA CYS A 58 -7.07 0.80 8.79
C CYS A 58 -7.13 -0.69 9.17
N HIS A 59 -7.34 -0.99 10.45
CA HIS A 59 -7.45 -2.36 10.93
C HIS A 59 -8.73 -3.04 10.45
N VAL A 60 -9.85 -2.31 10.43
CA VAL A 60 -11.11 -2.83 9.90
C VAL A 60 -10.94 -3.24 8.43
N MET A 61 -10.34 -2.37 7.61
CA MET A 61 -10.13 -2.66 6.19
C MET A 61 -9.20 -3.87 5.99
N ALA A 62 -8.15 -3.99 6.80
CA ALA A 62 -7.25 -5.13 6.74
C ALA A 62 -7.96 -6.44 7.08
N GLY A 63 -8.89 -6.40 8.04
CA GLY A 63 -9.64 -7.58 8.47
C GLY A 63 -10.81 -7.94 7.56
N GLU A 64 -11.23 -7.03 6.70
CA GLU A 64 -12.37 -7.24 5.79
C GLU A 64 -11.92 -7.30 4.33
N ALA A 65 -11.89 -6.15 3.64
CA ALA A 65 -11.63 -6.12 2.20
C ALA A 65 -10.27 -6.72 1.83
N PHE A 66 -9.22 -6.39 2.58
CA PHE A 66 -7.88 -6.86 2.27
C PHE A 66 -7.61 -8.30 2.73
N SER A 67 -8.50 -8.89 3.50
CA SER A 67 -8.40 -10.30 3.91
C SER A 67 -9.28 -11.22 3.06
N ASP A 68 -10.11 -10.67 2.19
CA ASP A 68 -10.93 -11.46 1.27
C ASP A 68 -10.03 -12.12 0.22
N PRO A 69 -10.03 -13.46 0.08
CA PRO A 69 -9.14 -14.14 -0.86
C PRO A 69 -9.31 -13.73 -2.30
N GLU A 70 -10.53 -13.51 -2.77
CA GLU A 70 -10.77 -13.11 -4.15
C GLU A 70 -10.24 -11.70 -4.42
N THR A 71 -10.47 -10.77 -3.49
CA THR A 71 -9.97 -9.40 -3.59
C THR A 71 -8.43 -9.40 -3.57
N ALA A 72 -7.84 -10.17 -2.66
CA ALA A 72 -6.38 -10.26 -2.57
C ALA A 72 -5.77 -10.84 -3.84
N ASP A 73 -6.37 -11.90 -4.39
CA ASP A 73 -5.88 -12.50 -5.63
C ASP A 73 -5.93 -11.52 -6.80
N TYR A 74 -7.02 -10.77 -6.92
CA TYR A 74 -7.15 -9.76 -7.97
C TYR A 74 -6.10 -8.67 -7.83
N ILE A 75 -5.90 -8.16 -6.61
CA ILE A 75 -4.91 -7.10 -6.35
C ILE A 75 -3.50 -7.62 -6.62
N ASN A 76 -3.18 -8.82 -6.15
CA ASN A 76 -1.85 -9.41 -6.36
C ASN A 76 -1.54 -9.63 -7.85
N ALA A 77 -2.56 -10.00 -8.64
CA ALA A 77 -2.39 -10.25 -10.06
C ALA A 77 -2.18 -8.97 -10.88
N ASN A 78 -2.73 -7.84 -10.42
CA ASN A 78 -2.81 -6.63 -11.26
C ASN A 78 -2.00 -5.46 -10.75
N PHE A 79 -1.61 -5.43 -9.48
CA PHE A 79 -0.95 -4.28 -8.86
C PHE A 79 0.32 -4.70 -8.14
N VAL A 80 1.23 -3.72 -7.98
CA VAL A 80 2.27 -3.79 -6.94
C VAL A 80 1.71 -3.03 -5.76
N SER A 81 1.60 -3.69 -4.60
CA SER A 81 0.94 -3.14 -3.42
C SER A 81 1.95 -2.68 -2.40
N ILE A 82 1.85 -1.42 -1.96
CA ILE A 82 2.77 -0.80 -1.02
C ILE A 82 1.99 -0.32 0.19
N LYS A 83 2.44 -0.74 1.38
CA LYS A 83 1.89 -0.29 2.65
C LYS A 83 2.83 0.74 3.25
N VAL A 84 2.29 1.87 3.71
CA VAL A 84 3.08 2.99 4.23
C VAL A 84 2.59 3.35 5.64
N ASP A 85 3.53 3.51 6.57
CA ASP A 85 3.27 4.04 7.89
C ASP A 85 3.49 5.56 7.86
N ARG A 86 2.42 6.33 8.06
CA ARG A 86 2.51 7.79 8.01
C ARG A 86 3.42 8.38 9.09
N GLU A 87 3.63 7.66 10.16
CA GLU A 87 4.50 8.13 11.24
C GLU A 87 5.98 8.03 10.84
N GLN A 88 6.33 7.06 9.99
CA GLN A 88 7.69 6.92 9.47
C GLN A 88 7.91 7.71 8.19
N ARG A 89 6.89 7.85 7.37
CA ARG A 89 6.98 8.53 6.08
C ARG A 89 5.87 9.57 5.94
N PRO A 90 5.92 10.63 6.75
CA PRO A 90 4.93 11.71 6.66
C PRO A 90 4.97 12.45 5.32
N ASP A 91 6.11 12.44 4.63
CA ASP A 91 6.25 13.02 3.30
C ASP A 91 5.36 12.32 2.28
N ILE A 92 5.33 11.00 2.29
CA ILE A 92 4.48 10.20 1.39
C ILE A 92 3.01 10.39 1.76
N ASP A 93 2.69 10.35 3.04
CA ASP A 93 1.33 10.59 3.54
C ASP A 93 0.80 11.94 3.03
N GLN A 94 1.57 13.00 3.20
CA GLN A 94 1.16 14.34 2.77
C GLN A 94 0.96 14.43 1.26
N TYR A 95 1.87 13.81 0.50
CA TYR A 95 1.78 13.79 -0.96
C TYR A 95 0.49 13.10 -1.43
N MET A 96 0.19 11.93 -0.86
CA MET A 96 -1.01 11.17 -1.22
C MET A 96 -2.28 11.87 -0.75
N MET A 97 -2.26 12.47 0.45
CA MET A 97 -3.39 13.22 0.99
C MET A 97 -3.73 14.42 0.09
N ASN A 98 -2.72 15.10 -0.43
CA ASN A 98 -2.93 16.24 -1.34
C ASN A 98 -3.68 15.80 -2.60
N PHE A 99 -3.38 14.64 -3.16
CA PHE A 99 -4.12 14.12 -4.31
C PHE A 99 -5.58 13.85 -3.98
N ILE A 100 -5.83 13.19 -2.87
CA ILE A 100 -7.21 12.83 -2.48
C ILE A 100 -8.02 14.09 -2.20
N GLN A 101 -7.47 15.05 -1.48
CA GLN A 101 -8.17 16.31 -1.17
C GLN A 101 -8.45 17.12 -2.43
N ALA A 102 -7.53 17.13 -3.39
CA ALA A 102 -7.72 17.84 -4.65
C ALA A 102 -8.85 17.23 -5.49
N ARG A 103 -9.07 15.91 -5.40
CA ARG A 103 -10.08 15.22 -6.18
C ARG A 103 -11.44 15.16 -5.51
N THR A 104 -11.48 15.02 -4.19
CA THR A 104 -12.73 14.75 -3.47
C THR A 104 -13.11 15.84 -2.49
N GLY A 105 -12.19 16.77 -2.19
CA GLY A 105 -12.41 17.81 -1.19
C GLY A 105 -12.23 17.36 0.24
N SER A 106 -11.95 16.07 0.47
CA SER A 106 -11.75 15.51 1.81
C SER A 106 -10.74 14.37 1.75
N GLY A 107 -10.27 13.96 2.92
CA GLY A 107 -9.34 12.84 3.04
C GLY A 107 -9.39 12.27 4.44
N GLY A 108 -8.78 11.12 4.63
CA GLY A 108 -8.74 10.44 5.92
C GLY A 108 -8.00 9.13 5.79
N TRP A 109 -7.91 8.38 6.88
CA TRP A 109 -7.22 7.10 6.91
C TRP A 109 -8.21 5.96 7.15
N PRO A 110 -8.01 4.78 6.53
CA PRO A 110 -6.88 4.45 5.64
C PRO A 110 -6.97 5.24 4.33
N LEU A 111 -5.81 5.66 3.84
CA LEU A 111 -5.71 6.40 2.61
C LEU A 111 -5.18 5.45 1.53
N ASN A 112 -6.03 5.09 0.57
CA ASN A 112 -5.67 4.17 -0.51
C ASN A 112 -5.66 4.92 -1.83
N VAL A 113 -4.53 4.89 -2.52
CA VAL A 113 -4.35 5.61 -3.77
C VAL A 113 -3.82 4.66 -4.83
N PHE A 114 -4.42 4.72 -6.03
CA PHE A 114 -3.94 3.98 -7.19
C PHE A 114 -3.07 4.90 -8.04
N LEU A 115 -1.86 4.46 -8.33
CA LEU A 115 -0.90 5.20 -9.15
C LEU A 115 -0.51 4.39 -10.37
N THR A 116 -0.17 5.10 -11.45
CA THR A 116 0.49 4.45 -12.59
C THR A 116 1.91 4.05 -12.20
N HIS A 117 2.57 3.21 -13.03
CA HIS A 117 3.91 2.74 -12.74
C HIS A 117 4.95 3.86 -12.64
N ASP A 118 4.64 5.05 -13.16
CA ASP A 118 5.49 6.25 -13.09
C ASP A 118 5.02 7.24 -12.01
N LEU A 119 4.24 6.75 -11.04
CA LEU A 119 3.81 7.47 -9.83
C LEU A 119 2.82 8.61 -10.09
N LYS A 120 2.02 8.51 -11.14
CA LYS A 120 0.96 9.48 -11.41
C LYS A 120 -0.39 8.93 -10.97
N PRO A 121 -1.27 9.76 -10.38
CA PRO A 121 -2.60 9.31 -9.99
C PRO A 121 -3.40 8.79 -11.18
N GLU A 122 -4.13 7.74 -10.94
CA GLU A 122 -5.08 7.22 -11.92
C GLU A 122 -6.45 7.84 -11.75
#